data_ce5f47bc5a4a20885f82fa32799c962e
#
_entry.id   ce5f47bc5a4a20885f82fa32799c962e
#
_cell.length_a   1.000
_cell.length_b   1.000
_cell.length_c   1.000
_cell.angle_alpha   90.00
_cell.angle_beta   90.00
_cell.angle_gamma   90.00
#
_symmetry.space_group_name_H-M   'P 1'
#
loop_
_entity.id
_entity.type
_entity.pdbx_description
1 polymer ?
#
loop_
_entity_poly.entity_id
_entity_poly.type
_entity_poly.pdbx_seq_one_letter_code
_entity_poly.pdbx_strand_id
1 'polypeptide(L)'
;FGSSIDWRRSFITTSLNPPYDKFIRWQFNQLLKNDYLIKGSFPVVWCPKRETDVGEHDRLSGEGETPQQYTLLKFKGDDDYLVAATLRPETVFGQTNIWVDGKGTYVKAKVGEETWIMSKQMPFKLNLQGHNVQELGKIKGSDLVGKKYVAPQIDSEVIVLPSKFCDASIGSGIVTSVPSDSPDDFQGLADLQNSKSDCKEWGLDYDFVKSIEPIAILDSGEMGTLPAPKLCEELGIKDQTQRKKLEKAKQDLYMHSFNNGIMLD
;
A
#
# COMPACT_ATOMS: atom_id res chain seq x y z
N PHE A 1 39.86 0.67 -26.31
CA PHE A 1 39.53 1.54 -25.17
C PHE A 1 40.71 2.36 -24.67
N GLY A 2 41.99 2.04 -25.09
CA GLY A 2 43.16 2.77 -24.65
C GLY A 2 43.49 2.68 -23.15
N SER A 3 42.88 1.73 -22.42
CA SER A 3 43.13 1.54 -20.99
C SER A 3 44.46 0.85 -20.73
N SER A 4 45.22 1.32 -19.76
CA SER A 4 46.45 0.68 -19.28
C SER A 4 46.06 -0.49 -18.34
N ILE A 5 46.19 -1.72 -18.84
CA ILE A 5 45.80 -2.93 -18.10
C ILE A 5 47.03 -3.75 -17.77
N ASP A 6 47.25 -4.09 -16.51
CA ASP A 6 48.27 -5.07 -16.11
C ASP A 6 47.71 -6.49 -16.21
N TRP A 7 47.95 -7.17 -17.32
CA TRP A 7 47.45 -8.52 -17.59
C TRP A 7 47.98 -9.57 -16.62
N ARG A 8 49.02 -9.33 -15.86
CA ARG A 8 49.52 -10.24 -14.82
C ARG A 8 48.54 -10.36 -13.64
N ARG A 9 47.63 -9.36 -13.51
CA ARG A 9 46.59 -9.32 -12.49
C ARG A 9 45.22 -9.75 -13.03
N SER A 10 45.18 -10.31 -14.22
CA SER A 10 43.92 -10.79 -14.79
C SER A 10 43.45 -12.04 -14.05
N PHE A 11 42.14 -12.11 -13.84
CA PHE A 11 41.47 -13.23 -13.21
C PHE A 11 40.28 -13.69 -14.06
N ILE A 12 40.26 -14.97 -14.40
CA ILE A 12 39.18 -15.53 -15.20
C ILE A 12 38.16 -16.16 -14.26
N THR A 13 36.90 -15.74 -14.37
CA THR A 13 35.80 -16.17 -13.50
C THR A 13 34.90 -17.25 -14.10
N THR A 14 35.37 -17.94 -15.14
CA THR A 14 34.61 -18.98 -15.82
C THR A 14 35.23 -20.37 -15.55
N SER A 15 34.63 -21.43 -16.14
CA SER A 15 35.14 -22.78 -16.12
C SER A 15 36.58 -22.95 -16.70
N LEU A 16 37.08 -21.90 -17.40
CA LEU A 16 38.48 -21.83 -17.84
C LEU A 16 39.46 -21.66 -16.67
N ASN A 17 38.97 -21.31 -15.48
CA ASN A 17 39.72 -21.33 -14.23
C ASN A 17 39.20 -22.46 -13.32
N PRO A 18 39.74 -23.68 -13.39
CA PRO A 18 39.20 -24.84 -12.64
C PRO A 18 39.16 -24.64 -11.11
N PRO A 19 40.15 -24.01 -10.46
CA PRO A 19 40.05 -23.71 -9.02
C PRO A 19 38.86 -22.82 -8.67
N TYR A 20 38.60 -21.76 -9.48
CA TYR A 20 37.45 -20.88 -9.30
C TYR A 20 36.13 -21.64 -9.51
N ASP A 21 36.00 -22.40 -10.59
CA ASP A 21 34.79 -23.19 -10.85
C ASP A 21 34.48 -24.18 -9.72
N LYS A 22 35.51 -24.86 -9.20
CA LYS A 22 35.35 -25.74 -8.02
C LYS A 22 34.88 -24.99 -6.78
N PHE A 23 35.42 -23.80 -6.54
CA PHE A 23 35.02 -23.00 -5.40
C PHE A 23 33.57 -22.55 -5.51
N ILE A 24 33.14 -22.06 -6.66
CA ILE A 24 31.74 -21.63 -6.89
C ILE A 24 30.78 -22.81 -6.73
N ARG A 25 31.11 -23.98 -7.28
CA ARG A 25 30.27 -25.19 -7.09
C ARG A 25 30.21 -25.65 -5.64
N TRP A 26 31.32 -25.56 -4.93
CA TRP A 26 31.38 -25.87 -3.52
C TRP A 26 30.49 -24.90 -2.71
N GLN A 27 30.60 -23.58 -2.96
CA GLN A 27 29.80 -22.56 -2.30
C GLN A 27 28.30 -22.77 -2.55
N PHE A 28 27.92 -23.00 -3.80
CA PHE A 28 26.54 -23.29 -4.18
C PHE A 28 26.00 -24.53 -3.44
N ASN A 29 26.79 -25.60 -3.41
CA ASN A 29 26.41 -26.83 -2.71
C ASN A 29 26.29 -26.65 -1.19
N GLN A 30 27.12 -25.77 -0.58
CA GLN A 30 26.97 -25.42 0.85
C GLN A 30 25.68 -24.67 1.11
N LEU A 31 25.33 -23.69 0.26
CA LEU A 31 24.07 -22.97 0.37
C LEU A 31 22.85 -23.88 0.23
N LEU A 32 22.90 -24.78 -0.75
CA LEU A 32 21.82 -25.76 -0.96
C LEU A 32 21.70 -26.73 0.22
N LYS A 33 22.84 -27.28 0.73
CA LYS A 33 22.88 -28.22 1.87
C LYS A 33 22.34 -27.61 3.16
N ASN A 34 22.46 -26.29 3.34
CA ASN A 34 22.00 -25.57 4.52
C ASN A 34 20.63 -24.91 4.30
N ASP A 35 19.89 -25.28 3.25
CA ASP A 35 18.56 -24.75 2.93
C ASP A 35 18.50 -23.21 2.75
N TYR A 36 19.64 -22.60 2.41
CA TYR A 36 19.70 -21.16 2.08
C TYR A 36 19.37 -20.88 0.62
N LEU A 37 19.27 -21.91 -0.21
CA LEU A 37 18.92 -21.81 -1.60
C LEU A 37 17.64 -22.61 -1.86
N ILE A 38 16.58 -21.90 -2.20
CA ILE A 38 15.28 -22.48 -2.53
C ILE A 38 14.85 -22.06 -3.94
N LYS A 39 14.05 -22.89 -4.59
CA LYS A 39 13.39 -22.53 -5.83
C LYS A 39 12.00 -21.98 -5.49
N GLY A 40 11.72 -20.76 -5.92
CA GLY A 40 10.45 -20.08 -5.62
C GLY A 40 10.06 -19.09 -6.72
N SER A 41 8.93 -18.42 -6.50
CA SER A 41 8.46 -17.32 -7.33
C SER A 41 8.78 -16.01 -6.63
N PHE A 42 9.18 -15.00 -7.41
CA PHE A 42 9.49 -13.66 -6.93
C PHE A 42 8.80 -12.63 -7.81
N PRO A 43 8.18 -11.57 -7.24
CA PRO A 43 7.58 -10.51 -8.02
C PRO A 43 8.66 -9.70 -8.77
N VAL A 44 8.42 -9.45 -10.04
CA VAL A 44 9.32 -8.67 -10.91
C VAL A 44 8.54 -7.59 -11.63
N VAL A 45 9.23 -6.54 -12.07
CA VAL A 45 8.65 -5.57 -13.02
C VAL A 45 8.52 -6.26 -14.37
N TRP A 46 7.32 -6.26 -14.90
CA TRP A 46 6.93 -7.04 -16.08
C TRP A 46 6.51 -6.14 -17.24
N CYS A 47 7.00 -6.40 -18.43
CA CYS A 47 6.55 -5.76 -19.65
C CYS A 47 5.45 -6.59 -20.34
N PRO A 48 4.17 -6.17 -20.32
CA PRO A 48 3.09 -6.95 -20.90
C PRO A 48 3.15 -7.03 -22.42
N LYS A 49 3.85 -6.10 -23.08
CA LYS A 49 4.03 -6.10 -24.54
C LYS A 49 5.07 -7.13 -25.01
N ARG A 50 6.11 -7.33 -24.23
CA ARG A 50 7.22 -8.26 -24.55
C ARG A 50 7.09 -9.59 -23.81
N GLU A 51 6.16 -9.67 -22.87
CA GLU A 51 5.92 -10.84 -22.03
C GLU A 51 7.20 -11.34 -21.34
N THR A 52 7.98 -10.40 -20.79
CA THR A 52 9.23 -10.67 -20.07
C THR A 52 9.42 -9.72 -18.90
N ASP A 53 10.26 -10.11 -17.97
CA ASP A 53 10.78 -9.23 -16.93
C ASP A 53 11.64 -8.11 -17.54
N VAL A 54 11.72 -7.00 -16.83
CA VAL A 54 12.40 -5.77 -17.27
C VAL A 54 13.35 -5.30 -16.19
N GLY A 55 14.64 -5.24 -16.51
CA GLY A 55 15.66 -4.63 -15.67
C GLY A 55 15.50 -3.11 -15.56
N GLU A 56 16.19 -2.51 -14.59
CA GLU A 56 16.11 -1.05 -14.38
C GLU A 56 16.55 -0.25 -15.60
N HIS A 57 17.65 -0.65 -16.24
CA HIS A 57 18.21 0.02 -17.40
C HIS A 57 17.42 -0.17 -18.71
N ASP A 58 16.47 -1.10 -18.73
CA ASP A 58 15.62 -1.39 -19.89
C ASP A 58 14.34 -0.56 -19.92
N ARG A 59 14.11 0.28 -18.91
CA ARG A 59 12.89 1.08 -18.74
C ARG A 59 13.07 2.47 -19.37
N LEU A 60 12.01 2.96 -20.02
CA LEU A 60 11.94 4.34 -20.48
C LEU A 60 11.61 5.33 -19.36
N SER A 61 10.98 4.82 -18.28
CA SER A 61 10.61 5.57 -17.08
C SER A 61 10.45 4.58 -15.92
N GLY A 62 10.44 5.07 -14.68
CA GLY A 62 10.30 4.23 -13.48
C GLY A 62 11.61 3.54 -13.08
N GLU A 63 12.76 4.16 -13.36
CA GLU A 63 14.05 3.74 -12.80
C GLU A 63 13.97 3.81 -11.26
N GLY A 64 14.43 2.75 -10.59
CA GLY A 64 14.31 2.62 -9.13
C GLY A 64 12.98 2.04 -8.63
N GLU A 65 11.96 1.88 -9.47
CA GLU A 65 10.72 1.20 -9.10
C GLU A 65 10.95 -0.28 -8.80
N THR A 66 10.58 -0.69 -7.63
CA THR A 66 10.70 -2.09 -7.15
C THR A 66 9.34 -2.67 -6.80
N PRO A 67 9.18 -4.00 -6.80
CA PRO A 67 7.97 -4.63 -6.28
C PRO A 67 7.73 -4.22 -4.83
N GLN A 68 6.51 -3.81 -4.52
CA GLN A 68 6.10 -3.41 -3.18
C GLN A 68 5.30 -4.52 -2.51
N GLN A 69 5.55 -4.75 -1.23
CA GLN A 69 4.81 -5.69 -0.42
C GLN A 69 3.79 -4.92 0.44
N TYR A 70 2.51 -5.21 0.23
CA TYR A 70 1.42 -4.64 1.03
C TYR A 70 1.03 -5.59 2.15
N THR A 71 0.77 -5.03 3.32
CA THR A 71 0.04 -5.72 4.39
C THR A 71 -1.44 -5.56 4.15
N LEU A 72 -2.18 -6.68 4.17
CA LEU A 72 -3.63 -6.68 4.03
C LEU A 72 -4.30 -6.63 5.40
N LEU A 73 -5.03 -5.56 5.65
CA LEU A 73 -5.83 -5.36 6.86
C LEU A 73 -7.25 -5.83 6.58
N LYS A 74 -7.74 -6.78 7.37
CA LYS A 74 -9.09 -7.34 7.25
C LYS A 74 -10.02 -6.66 8.23
N PHE A 75 -10.89 -5.80 7.74
CA PHE A 75 -11.95 -5.17 8.51
C PHE A 75 -13.16 -6.09 8.53
N LYS A 76 -13.57 -6.52 9.71
CA LYS A 76 -14.61 -7.55 9.89
C LYS A 76 -16.00 -6.94 9.77
N GLY A 77 -16.79 -7.43 8.80
CA GLY A 77 -18.23 -7.23 8.69
C GLY A 77 -19.01 -8.39 9.32
N ASP A 78 -20.30 -8.47 9.05
CA ASP A 78 -21.16 -9.55 9.58
C ASP A 78 -20.75 -10.91 8.98
N ASP A 79 -20.69 -11.02 7.65
CA ASP A 79 -20.39 -12.27 6.92
C ASP A 79 -19.18 -12.14 5.99
N ASP A 80 -18.48 -11.03 6.01
CA ASP A 80 -17.36 -10.76 5.11
C ASP A 80 -16.30 -9.85 5.74
N TYR A 81 -15.19 -9.71 5.03
CA TYR A 81 -14.12 -8.79 5.37
C TYR A 81 -13.94 -7.78 4.24
N LEU A 82 -13.93 -6.50 4.60
CA LEU A 82 -13.45 -5.45 3.72
C LEU A 82 -11.92 -5.38 3.84
N VAL A 83 -11.20 -5.62 2.75
CA VAL A 83 -9.74 -5.81 2.81
C VAL A 83 -9.02 -4.57 2.27
N ALA A 84 -8.40 -3.82 3.18
CA ALA A 84 -7.55 -2.69 2.83
C ALA A 84 -6.08 -3.12 2.69
N ALA A 85 -5.33 -2.46 1.82
CA ALA A 85 -3.91 -2.68 1.63
C ALA A 85 -3.11 -1.46 2.12
N THR A 86 -2.11 -1.69 2.96
CA THR A 86 -1.24 -0.63 3.48
C THR A 86 0.24 -1.00 3.37
N LEU A 87 1.08 0.03 3.19
CA LEU A 87 2.54 -0.08 3.30
C LEU A 87 3.03 0.23 4.72
N ARG A 88 2.16 0.77 5.57
CA ARG A 88 2.48 1.20 6.93
C ARG A 88 1.54 0.56 7.95
N PRO A 89 1.65 -0.76 8.18
CA PRO A 89 0.75 -1.47 9.10
C PRO A 89 0.84 -0.98 10.56
N GLU A 90 1.95 -0.37 10.94
CA GLU A 90 2.16 0.22 12.28
C GLU A 90 1.17 1.36 12.58
N THR A 91 0.61 1.99 11.55
CA THR A 91 -0.34 3.10 11.76
C THR A 91 -1.78 2.64 12.02
N VAL A 92 -2.00 1.34 12.12
CA VAL A 92 -3.33 0.74 12.36
C VAL A 92 -4.05 1.32 13.59
N PHE A 93 -3.32 1.74 14.60
CA PHE A 93 -3.88 2.28 15.84
C PHE A 93 -4.52 3.68 15.67
N GLY A 94 -4.18 4.40 14.60
CA GLY A 94 -4.74 5.73 14.28
C GLY A 94 -5.86 5.69 13.24
N GLN A 95 -6.40 4.52 12.90
CA GLN A 95 -7.42 4.41 11.87
C GLN A 95 -8.78 4.91 12.35
N THR A 96 -9.41 5.76 11.55
CA THR A 96 -10.69 6.42 11.86
C THR A 96 -11.82 5.95 10.96
N ASN A 97 -11.52 5.61 9.73
CA ASN A 97 -12.47 5.19 8.71
C ASN A 97 -11.78 4.38 7.61
N ILE A 98 -12.55 3.90 6.65
CA ILE A 98 -12.05 3.18 5.48
C ILE A 98 -12.44 3.98 4.23
N TRP A 99 -11.52 4.10 3.27
CA TRP A 99 -11.77 4.76 2.00
C TRP A 99 -12.07 3.77 0.88
N VAL A 100 -13.09 4.08 0.09
CA VAL A 100 -13.42 3.37 -1.15
C VAL A 100 -13.68 4.37 -2.29
N ASP A 101 -13.48 3.93 -3.53
CA ASP A 101 -14.04 4.64 -4.67
C ASP A 101 -15.56 4.37 -4.71
N GLY A 102 -16.35 5.35 -4.28
CA GLY A 102 -17.81 5.22 -4.24
C GLY A 102 -18.46 4.98 -5.63
N LYS A 103 -17.77 5.35 -6.71
CA LYS A 103 -18.21 5.14 -8.10
C LYS A 103 -17.63 3.84 -8.69
N GLY A 104 -16.69 3.23 -8.01
CA GLY A 104 -15.99 2.02 -8.40
C GLY A 104 -16.83 0.76 -8.28
N THR A 105 -16.27 -0.34 -8.73
CA THR A 105 -16.84 -1.67 -8.58
C THR A 105 -15.81 -2.59 -7.95
N TYR A 106 -16.21 -3.26 -6.89
CA TYR A 106 -15.45 -4.24 -6.15
C TYR A 106 -15.95 -5.65 -6.43
N VAL A 107 -15.20 -6.65 -6.02
CA VAL A 107 -15.61 -8.05 -6.06
C VAL A 107 -15.72 -8.60 -4.66
N LYS A 108 -16.70 -9.45 -4.46
CA LYS A 108 -16.83 -10.33 -3.30
C LYS A 108 -16.28 -11.68 -3.72
N ALA A 109 -15.30 -12.21 -3.01
CA ALA A 109 -14.61 -13.43 -3.37
C ALA A 109 -14.34 -14.31 -2.15
N LYS A 110 -14.33 -15.62 -2.33
CA LYS A 110 -13.91 -16.59 -1.33
C LYS A 110 -12.39 -16.75 -1.40
N VAL A 111 -11.74 -16.57 -0.26
CA VAL A 111 -10.29 -16.75 -0.07
C VAL A 111 -10.08 -17.68 1.11
N GLY A 112 -9.75 -18.93 0.84
CA GLY A 112 -9.80 -19.99 1.86
C GLY A 112 -11.23 -20.17 2.39
N GLU A 113 -11.41 -20.02 3.69
CA GLU A 113 -12.73 -20.12 4.33
C GLU A 113 -13.42 -18.75 4.48
N GLU A 114 -12.74 -17.65 4.19
CA GLU A 114 -13.26 -16.31 4.39
C GLU A 114 -13.84 -15.74 3.10
N THR A 115 -14.76 -14.79 3.26
CA THR A 115 -15.28 -13.98 2.16
C THR A 115 -14.70 -12.58 2.24
N TRP A 116 -14.02 -12.17 1.18
CA TRP A 116 -13.33 -10.86 1.10
C TRP A 116 -13.98 -9.95 0.07
N ILE A 117 -14.03 -8.65 0.38
CA ILE A 117 -14.39 -7.57 -0.55
C ILE A 117 -13.12 -6.82 -0.90
N MET A 118 -12.82 -6.70 -2.20
CA MET A 118 -11.59 -6.11 -2.72
C MET A 118 -11.79 -5.62 -4.16
N SER A 119 -10.79 -4.95 -4.73
CA SER A 119 -10.83 -4.52 -6.13
C SER A 119 -10.87 -5.70 -7.09
N LYS A 120 -11.38 -5.47 -8.31
CA LYS A 120 -11.46 -6.49 -9.36
C LYS A 120 -10.12 -7.13 -9.73
N GLN A 121 -9.01 -6.42 -9.53
CA GLN A 121 -7.68 -6.91 -9.90
C GLN A 121 -7.06 -7.78 -8.80
N MET A 122 -7.55 -7.67 -7.59
CA MET A 122 -6.96 -8.36 -6.43
C MET A 122 -7.06 -9.88 -6.51
N PRO A 123 -8.17 -10.51 -6.95
CA PRO A 123 -8.24 -11.96 -7.14
C PRO A 123 -7.12 -12.50 -8.04
N PHE A 124 -6.83 -11.84 -9.15
CA PHE A 124 -5.73 -12.21 -10.04
C PHE A 124 -4.37 -12.12 -9.34
N LYS A 125 -4.11 -11.02 -8.62
CA LYS A 125 -2.85 -10.82 -7.88
C LYS A 125 -2.64 -11.88 -6.79
N LEU A 126 -3.70 -12.22 -6.06
CA LEU A 126 -3.67 -13.24 -5.01
C LEU A 126 -3.45 -14.65 -5.59
N ASN A 127 -4.11 -14.97 -6.70
CA ASN A 127 -3.91 -16.25 -7.38
C ASN A 127 -2.46 -16.43 -7.86
N LEU A 128 -1.81 -15.37 -8.37
CA LEU A 128 -0.39 -15.41 -8.73
C LEU A 128 0.53 -15.66 -7.54
N GLN A 129 0.07 -15.32 -6.34
CA GLN A 129 0.80 -15.57 -5.08
C GLN A 129 0.44 -16.91 -4.42
N GLY A 130 -0.31 -17.77 -5.12
CA GLY A 130 -0.65 -19.13 -4.68
C GLY A 130 -1.91 -19.21 -3.79
N HIS A 131 -2.66 -18.12 -3.63
CA HIS A 131 -3.97 -18.17 -2.98
C HIS A 131 -5.01 -18.71 -3.97
N ASN A 132 -5.93 -19.52 -3.47
CA ASN A 132 -7.09 -19.98 -4.25
C ASN A 132 -8.25 -19.00 -4.03
N VAL A 133 -8.51 -18.15 -5.01
CA VAL A 133 -9.54 -17.10 -4.92
C VAL A 133 -10.67 -17.41 -5.90
N GLN A 134 -11.88 -17.55 -5.37
CA GLN A 134 -13.09 -17.75 -6.15
C GLN A 134 -13.99 -16.52 -6.07
N GLU A 135 -14.20 -15.84 -7.21
CA GLU A 135 -15.13 -14.72 -7.27
C GLU A 135 -16.59 -15.20 -7.08
N LEU A 136 -17.32 -14.56 -6.15
CA LEU A 136 -18.71 -14.84 -5.83
C LEU A 136 -19.67 -13.85 -6.49
N GLY A 137 -19.22 -12.61 -6.70
CA GLY A 137 -20.03 -11.56 -7.29
C GLY A 137 -19.40 -10.19 -7.24
N LYS A 138 -20.17 -9.19 -7.69
CA LYS A 138 -19.73 -7.79 -7.74
C LYS A 138 -20.54 -6.96 -6.75
N ILE A 139 -19.92 -5.95 -6.17
CA ILE A 139 -20.53 -4.95 -5.30
C ILE A 139 -20.11 -3.55 -5.77
N LYS A 140 -21.03 -2.60 -5.75
CA LYS A 140 -20.70 -1.21 -6.09
C LYS A 140 -20.07 -0.54 -4.88
N GLY A 141 -19.13 0.39 -5.11
CA GLY A 141 -18.57 1.20 -4.05
C GLY A 141 -19.63 1.99 -3.29
N SER A 142 -20.66 2.50 -3.98
CA SER A 142 -21.81 3.15 -3.35
C SER A 142 -22.55 2.27 -2.32
N ASP A 143 -22.56 0.95 -2.52
CA ASP A 143 -23.21 0.03 -1.60
C ASP A 143 -22.35 -0.29 -0.36
N LEU A 144 -21.09 0.11 -0.38
CA LEU A 144 -20.17 0.02 0.75
C LEU A 144 -20.17 1.29 1.59
N VAL A 145 -20.34 2.45 0.97
CA VAL A 145 -20.33 3.74 1.67
C VAL A 145 -21.40 3.76 2.77
N GLY A 146 -21.02 4.25 3.94
CA GLY A 146 -21.87 4.30 5.13
C GLY A 146 -21.94 3.02 5.94
N LYS A 147 -21.46 1.88 5.41
CA LYS A 147 -21.35 0.65 6.21
C LYS A 147 -20.27 0.77 7.27
N LYS A 148 -20.43 0.00 8.33
CA LYS A 148 -19.47 -0.09 9.42
C LYS A 148 -18.79 -1.45 9.41
N TYR A 149 -17.53 -1.46 9.75
CA TYR A 149 -16.72 -2.66 9.90
C TYR A 149 -15.87 -2.55 11.17
N VAL A 150 -15.57 -3.67 11.79
CA VAL A 150 -14.67 -3.70 12.96
C VAL A 150 -13.22 -3.67 12.47
N ALA A 151 -12.50 -2.67 12.93
CA ALA A 151 -11.11 -2.46 12.57
C ALA A 151 -10.20 -3.50 13.25
N PRO A 152 -9.22 -4.09 12.52
CA PRO A 152 -8.29 -5.02 13.12
C PRO A 152 -7.43 -4.32 14.18
N GLN A 153 -7.05 -5.05 15.23
CA GLN A 153 -6.17 -4.65 16.34
C GLN A 153 -6.79 -3.71 17.38
N ILE A 154 -7.70 -2.83 16.99
CA ILE A 154 -8.33 -1.86 17.91
C ILE A 154 -9.78 -2.23 18.27
N ASP A 155 -10.34 -3.23 17.61
CA ASP A 155 -11.69 -3.79 17.83
C ASP A 155 -12.81 -2.71 17.90
N SER A 156 -12.59 -1.57 17.25
CA SER A 156 -13.56 -0.49 17.16
C SER A 156 -14.25 -0.49 15.80
N GLU A 157 -15.51 -0.05 15.77
CA GLU A 157 -16.23 0.15 14.52
C GLU A 157 -15.73 1.39 13.79
N VAL A 158 -15.41 1.23 12.51
CA VAL A 158 -15.05 2.31 11.58
C VAL A 158 -16.01 2.35 10.40
N ILE A 159 -16.32 3.54 9.93
CA ILE A 159 -17.24 3.77 8.81
C ILE A 159 -16.50 3.74 7.46
N VAL A 160 -17.18 3.26 6.43
CA VAL A 160 -16.69 3.37 5.04
C VAL A 160 -17.11 4.71 4.46
N LEU A 161 -16.14 5.49 3.99
CA LEU A 161 -16.34 6.80 3.37
C LEU A 161 -15.88 6.80 1.90
N PRO A 162 -16.48 7.64 1.05
CA PRO A 162 -16.10 7.77 -0.35
C PRO A 162 -14.85 8.66 -0.48
N SER A 163 -13.94 8.28 -1.37
CA SER A 163 -12.78 9.11 -1.72
C SER A 163 -12.62 9.30 -3.22
N LYS A 164 -11.83 10.30 -3.61
CA LYS A 164 -11.44 10.56 -5.01
C LYS A 164 -10.01 10.06 -5.31
N PHE A 165 -9.31 9.54 -4.31
CA PHE A 165 -7.91 9.08 -4.43
C PHE A 165 -7.76 7.56 -4.39
N CYS A 166 -8.79 6.79 -4.06
CA CYS A 166 -8.74 5.34 -4.14
C CYS A 166 -8.59 4.87 -5.60
N ASP A 167 -7.56 4.10 -5.87
CA ASP A 167 -7.27 3.50 -7.17
C ASP A 167 -7.39 1.98 -7.09
N ALA A 168 -8.33 1.42 -7.85
CA ALA A 168 -8.57 -0.03 -7.88
C ALA A 168 -7.38 -0.85 -8.41
N SER A 169 -6.41 -0.22 -9.08
CA SER A 169 -5.19 -0.88 -9.58
C SER A 169 -4.10 -1.01 -8.52
N ILE A 170 -4.17 -0.22 -7.44
CA ILE A 170 -3.17 -0.15 -6.36
C ILE A 170 -3.66 -0.95 -5.16
N GLY A 171 -2.81 -1.84 -4.64
CA GLY A 171 -3.13 -2.66 -3.47
C GLY A 171 -4.43 -3.44 -3.67
N SER A 172 -5.34 -3.32 -2.72
CA SER A 172 -6.69 -3.91 -2.76
C SER A 172 -7.76 -2.96 -3.32
N GLY A 173 -7.41 -1.72 -3.68
CA GLY A 173 -8.34 -0.67 -4.08
C GLY A 173 -9.17 -0.09 -2.94
N ILE A 174 -8.87 -0.50 -1.72
CA ILE A 174 -9.49 -0.04 -0.47
C ILE A 174 -8.36 0.44 0.44
N VAL A 175 -8.53 1.58 1.07
CA VAL A 175 -7.49 2.23 1.86
C VAL A 175 -7.97 2.40 3.30
N THR A 176 -7.15 2.02 4.27
CA THR A 176 -7.36 2.39 5.67
C THR A 176 -7.01 3.86 5.86
N SER A 177 -7.77 4.57 6.68
CA SER A 177 -7.62 6.02 6.90
C SER A 177 -6.91 6.30 8.22
N VAL A 178 -5.82 7.05 8.14
CA VAL A 178 -5.06 7.54 9.29
C VAL A 178 -4.83 9.05 9.15
N PRO A 179 -5.84 9.88 9.44
CA PRO A 179 -5.78 11.32 9.17
C PRO A 179 -4.72 12.09 9.97
N SER A 180 -4.21 11.52 11.06
CA SER A 180 -3.09 12.10 11.83
C SER A 180 -1.79 12.15 11.02
N ASP A 181 -1.54 11.10 10.21
CA ASP A 181 -0.24 10.81 9.60
C ASP A 181 -0.28 10.67 8.08
N SER A 182 -1.43 10.80 7.47
CA SER A 182 -1.61 10.73 6.01
C SER A 182 -2.30 11.99 5.48
N PRO A 183 -1.61 12.83 4.69
CA PRO A 183 -2.19 14.02 4.08
C PRO A 183 -3.41 13.73 3.19
N ASP A 184 -3.40 12.62 2.46
CA ASP A 184 -4.53 12.19 1.64
C ASP A 184 -5.76 11.88 2.49
N ASP A 185 -5.57 11.16 3.60
CA ASP A 185 -6.66 10.76 4.50
C ASP A 185 -7.23 11.97 5.23
N PHE A 186 -6.35 12.85 5.73
CA PHE A 186 -6.78 14.08 6.39
C PHE A 186 -7.58 14.96 5.44
N GLN A 187 -7.07 15.20 4.24
CA GLN A 187 -7.76 16.05 3.27
C GLN A 187 -9.08 15.44 2.80
N GLY A 188 -9.09 14.11 2.61
CA GLY A 188 -10.32 13.39 2.27
C GLY A 188 -11.41 13.54 3.33
N LEU A 189 -11.03 13.44 4.60
CA LEU A 189 -11.93 13.62 5.73
C LEU A 189 -12.39 15.08 5.85
N ALA A 190 -11.46 16.04 5.76
CA ALA A 190 -11.76 17.46 5.82
C ALA A 190 -12.73 17.93 4.71
N ASP A 191 -12.57 17.40 3.48
CA ASP A 191 -13.48 17.70 2.38
C ASP A 191 -14.94 17.29 2.71
N LEU A 192 -15.13 16.09 3.27
CA LEU A 192 -16.46 15.62 3.68
C LEU A 192 -17.01 16.40 4.88
N GLN A 193 -16.18 16.72 5.86
CA GLN A 193 -16.54 17.49 7.04
C GLN A 193 -16.95 18.94 6.70
N ASN A 194 -16.44 19.48 5.60
CA ASN A 194 -16.76 20.81 5.11
C ASN A 194 -17.91 20.84 4.10
N SER A 195 -18.43 19.69 3.67
CA SER A 195 -19.48 19.59 2.64
C SER A 195 -20.68 18.75 3.08
N LYS A 196 -21.67 19.43 3.66
CA LYS A 196 -22.96 18.79 4.00
C LYS A 196 -23.68 18.21 2.75
N SER A 197 -23.46 18.83 1.58
CA SER A 197 -24.02 18.36 0.31
C SER A 197 -23.43 17.04 -0.12
N ASP A 198 -22.11 16.85 0.03
CA ASP A 198 -21.42 15.62 -0.35
C ASP A 198 -21.84 14.47 0.60
N CYS A 199 -21.92 14.73 1.90
CA CYS A 199 -22.44 13.74 2.83
C CYS A 199 -23.87 13.32 2.47
N LYS A 200 -24.73 14.25 2.08
CA LYS A 200 -26.10 13.96 1.66
C LYS A 200 -26.15 13.16 0.36
N GLU A 201 -25.29 13.47 -0.62
CA GLU A 201 -25.19 12.71 -1.88
C GLU A 201 -24.90 11.22 -1.63
N TRP A 202 -24.06 10.94 -0.64
CA TRP A 202 -23.67 9.58 -0.29
C TRP A 202 -24.55 8.95 0.82
N GLY A 203 -25.58 9.64 1.29
CA GLY A 203 -26.45 9.13 2.36
C GLY A 203 -25.76 9.02 3.72
N LEU A 204 -24.71 9.79 3.95
CA LEU A 204 -23.96 9.83 5.20
C LEU A 204 -24.58 10.80 6.22
N ASP A 205 -24.51 10.42 7.48
CA ASP A 205 -24.81 11.33 8.59
C ASP A 205 -23.69 12.36 8.70
N TYR A 206 -24.01 13.60 8.36
CA TYR A 206 -23.05 14.72 8.38
C TYR A 206 -22.49 14.99 9.78
N ASP A 207 -23.33 14.95 10.80
CA ASP A 207 -22.90 15.25 12.17
C ASP A 207 -21.98 14.16 12.70
N PHE A 208 -22.23 12.92 12.33
CA PHE A 208 -21.31 11.82 12.62
C PHE A 208 -19.97 11.98 11.88
N VAL A 209 -19.97 12.24 10.56
CA VAL A 209 -18.74 12.46 9.81
C VAL A 209 -17.94 13.63 10.38
N LYS A 210 -18.62 14.70 10.77
CA LYS A 210 -18.00 15.88 11.37
C LYS A 210 -17.37 15.60 12.74
N SER A 211 -17.85 14.59 13.46
CA SER A 211 -17.33 14.21 14.77
C SER A 211 -16.07 13.32 14.71
N ILE A 212 -15.67 12.86 13.52
CA ILE A 212 -14.47 12.03 13.36
C ILE A 212 -13.24 12.92 13.52
N GLU A 213 -12.41 12.62 14.52
CA GLU A 213 -11.17 13.34 14.78
C GLU A 213 -9.96 12.46 14.46
N PRO A 214 -8.84 13.06 13.97
CA PRO A 214 -7.58 12.35 13.82
C PRO A 214 -7.08 11.82 15.16
N ILE A 215 -6.60 10.58 15.18
CA ILE A 215 -6.03 9.93 16.38
C ILE A 215 -4.51 10.05 16.29
N ALA A 216 -3.90 10.72 17.26
CA ALA A 216 -2.44 10.82 17.33
C ALA A 216 -1.81 9.45 17.67
N ILE A 217 -0.84 9.04 16.88
CA ILE A 217 -0.13 7.74 17.04
C ILE A 217 1.39 7.91 17.07
N LEU A 218 1.89 8.99 16.51
CA LEU A 218 3.32 9.31 16.44
C LEU A 218 3.56 10.71 16.99
N ASP A 219 4.64 10.86 17.75
CA ASP A 219 5.27 12.17 17.96
C ASP A 219 6.33 12.35 16.86
N SER A 220 6.07 13.23 15.92
CA SER A 220 6.95 13.55 14.80
C SER A 220 7.86 14.76 15.09
N GLY A 221 8.15 15.01 16.36
CA GLY A 221 9.05 16.09 16.81
C GLY A 221 8.52 17.47 16.41
N GLU A 222 9.24 18.19 15.57
CA GLU A 222 8.85 19.54 15.13
C GLU A 222 7.49 19.60 14.42
N MET A 223 7.06 18.49 13.82
CA MET A 223 5.73 18.38 13.19
C MET A 223 4.61 18.10 14.19
N GLY A 224 4.95 17.71 15.43
CA GLY A 224 4.00 17.39 16.50
C GLY A 224 3.32 16.05 16.33
N THR A 225 2.20 15.84 17.03
CA THR A 225 1.47 14.56 17.09
C THR A 225 0.36 14.44 16.03
N LEU A 226 0.06 15.50 15.30
CA LEU A 226 -0.87 15.54 14.17
C LEU A 226 -0.18 16.16 12.94
N PRO A 227 0.84 15.51 12.41
CA PRO A 227 1.69 16.11 11.39
C PRO A 227 0.99 16.31 10.04
N ALA A 228 0.04 15.44 9.65
CA ALA A 228 -0.66 15.58 8.37
C ALA A 228 -1.60 16.80 8.32
N PRO A 229 -2.46 17.06 9.30
CA PRO A 229 -3.20 18.31 9.43
C PRO A 229 -2.33 19.56 9.31
N LYS A 230 -1.26 19.63 10.13
CA LYS A 230 -0.33 20.74 10.16
C LYS A 230 0.31 21.01 8.79
N LEU A 231 0.81 19.97 8.14
CA LEU A 231 1.47 20.10 6.85
C LEU A 231 0.51 20.48 5.72
N CYS A 232 -0.72 19.97 5.76
CA CYS A 232 -1.77 20.38 4.81
C CYS A 232 -2.10 21.87 4.94
N GLU A 233 -2.16 22.39 6.17
CA GLU A 233 -2.39 23.81 6.44
C GLU A 233 -1.20 24.66 5.96
N GLU A 234 0.03 24.32 6.31
CA GLU A 234 1.26 25.01 5.90
C GLU A 234 1.42 25.11 4.39
N LEU A 235 1.08 24.04 3.65
CA LEU A 235 1.13 24.00 2.19
C LEU A 235 -0.10 24.59 1.51
N GLY A 236 -1.08 25.04 2.29
CA GLY A 236 -2.33 25.62 1.79
C GLY A 236 -3.09 24.64 0.89
N ILE A 237 -3.18 23.37 1.31
CA ILE A 237 -3.97 22.34 0.62
C ILE A 237 -5.43 22.56 1.00
N LYS A 238 -6.31 22.65 -0.01
CA LYS A 238 -7.72 23.01 0.19
C LYS A 238 -8.68 21.84 -0.04
N ASP A 239 -8.30 20.92 -0.90
CA ASP A 239 -9.11 19.76 -1.27
C ASP A 239 -8.28 18.63 -1.89
N GLN A 240 -8.89 17.45 -2.04
CA GLN A 240 -8.28 16.23 -2.59
C GLN A 240 -7.81 16.36 -4.05
N THR A 241 -8.25 17.36 -4.81
CA THR A 241 -7.89 17.54 -6.22
C THR A 241 -6.49 18.09 -6.40
N GLN A 242 -5.91 18.67 -5.35
CA GLN A 242 -4.55 19.23 -5.36
C GLN A 242 -3.46 18.14 -5.25
N ARG A 243 -3.55 17.13 -6.12
CA ARG A 243 -2.73 15.89 -6.08
C ARG A 243 -1.22 16.13 -5.96
N LYS A 244 -0.69 17.12 -6.72
CA LYS A 244 0.76 17.43 -6.68
C LYS A 244 1.23 17.92 -5.32
N LYS A 245 0.40 18.72 -4.62
CA LYS A 245 0.73 19.21 -3.28
C LYS A 245 0.59 18.08 -2.25
N LEU A 246 -0.47 17.29 -2.35
CA LEU A 246 -0.68 16.13 -1.48
C LEU A 246 0.44 15.10 -1.61
N GLU A 247 0.87 14.81 -2.83
CA GLU A 247 1.98 13.88 -3.06
C GLU A 247 3.29 14.38 -2.46
N LYS A 248 3.58 15.67 -2.63
CA LYS A 248 4.74 16.30 -1.98
C LYS A 248 4.64 16.24 -0.46
N ALA A 249 3.49 16.63 0.10
CA ALA A 249 3.25 16.56 1.54
C ALA A 249 3.45 15.14 2.09
N LYS A 250 2.94 14.15 1.37
CA LYS A 250 3.08 12.74 1.73
C LYS A 250 4.54 12.28 1.73
N GLN A 251 5.32 12.63 0.69
CA GLN A 251 6.73 12.28 0.60
C GLN A 251 7.53 12.93 1.75
N ASP A 252 7.34 14.22 1.96
CA ASP A 252 8.04 14.97 3.00
C ASP A 252 7.70 14.43 4.40
N LEU A 253 6.42 14.19 4.66
CA LEU A 253 5.94 13.68 5.95
C LEU A 253 6.42 12.26 6.22
N TYR A 254 6.29 11.35 5.25
CA TYR A 254 6.66 9.95 5.45
C TYR A 254 8.16 9.79 5.66
N MET A 255 8.97 10.55 4.93
CA MET A 255 10.43 10.57 5.14
C MET A 255 10.78 11.12 6.54
N HIS A 256 10.12 12.20 6.97
CA HIS A 256 10.35 12.80 8.27
C HIS A 256 9.93 11.85 9.40
N SER A 257 8.71 11.31 9.35
CA SER A 257 8.19 10.41 10.39
C SER A 257 8.96 9.09 10.49
N PHE A 258 9.45 8.56 9.35
CA PHE A 258 10.28 7.35 9.36
C PHE A 258 11.61 7.57 10.10
N ASN A 259 12.23 8.74 9.95
CA ASN A 259 13.53 9.03 10.57
C ASN A 259 13.43 9.56 12.00
N ASN A 260 12.34 10.25 12.36
CA ASN A 260 12.25 11.03 13.59
C ASN A 260 11.01 10.70 14.43
N GLY A 261 10.06 9.92 13.90
CA GLY A 261 8.83 9.61 14.59
C GLY A 261 9.03 8.62 15.75
N ILE A 262 8.37 8.90 16.87
CA ILE A 262 8.32 8.02 18.04
C ILE A 262 6.87 7.62 18.26
N MET A 263 6.61 6.32 18.37
CA MET A 263 5.25 5.82 18.66
C MET A 263 4.81 6.34 20.04
N LEU A 264 3.58 6.81 20.10
CA LEU A 264 2.92 7.15 21.36
C LEU A 264 2.42 5.88 22.06
N ASP A 265 2.42 5.89 23.41
CA ASP A 265 1.95 4.78 24.25
C ASP A 265 0.40 4.67 24.24
#